data_01a7fc70f9a5bffdcc813df2e5fa1615
#
_entry.id   01a7fc70f9a5bffdcc813df2e5fa1615
#
_cell.length_a   1.000
_cell.length_b   1.000
_cell.length_c   1.000
_cell.angle_alpha   90.00
_cell.angle_beta   90.00
_cell.angle_gamma   90.00
#
_symmetry.space_group_name_H-M   'P 1'
#
loop_
_entity.id
_entity.type
_entity.pdbx_description
1 polymer ?
#
loop_
_entity_poly.entity_id
_entity_poly.type
_entity_poly.pdbx_seq_one_letter_code
_entity_poly.pdbx_strand_id
1 'polypeptide(L)'
;MNYIKFFLKKYKLVFLIAVILILGIGGGVIGGIVARSYFIDASYNLSSFGNLDFSQGKFKDQGIIISNAKNVIVQQDMKIEETINSVSVSLVGIYKKQKPVEPNNIFSPGNFYKISDAAGQGFIITSDGWIITTLALDKIYTDYVVITKDKKIYQIDKAVSDVPTGFNFIHVAAKDFPVKKFAKNQDVKTGNLTISVNWSELSWVSSILGFKGKGGLTQPSDSFFTKLILNNEVPQEFKGTMVFNLAGDALGLVDEKGEIEPMAHLEAVVNSLFKNKIITRPSLGVNYINLASFVAVDGQNNYWQKGVIIYKDQKGVAIKKGSPADKAGLLEGDIIISINNVNLDKVNNLADIVQGYAVGDKINLVIIRDSVEKVVEVILGEQK
;
A
#
# COMPACT_ATOMS: atom_id res chain seq x y z
N MET A 1 -5.63 -31.86 92.81
CA MET A 1 -6.58 -31.98 91.66
C MET A 1 -6.94 -30.65 91.00
N ASN A 2 -6.73 -29.49 91.62
CA ASN A 2 -7.05 -28.17 91.08
C ASN A 2 -5.99 -27.63 90.10
N TYR A 3 -4.75 -28.01 90.17
CA TYR A 3 -3.67 -27.53 89.30
C TYR A 3 -3.79 -28.10 87.87
N ILE A 4 -4.24 -29.31 87.69
CA ILE A 4 -4.39 -29.95 86.38
C ILE A 4 -5.56 -29.35 85.64
N LYS A 5 -6.67 -29.00 86.33
CA LYS A 5 -7.81 -28.32 85.68
C LYS A 5 -7.50 -26.87 85.20
N PHE A 6 -6.64 -26.17 85.91
CA PHE A 6 -6.22 -24.82 85.56
C PHE A 6 -5.24 -24.89 84.40
N PHE A 7 -4.34 -25.84 84.34
CA PHE A 7 -3.42 -26.03 83.21
C PHE A 7 -4.16 -26.41 81.92
N LEU A 8 -5.10 -27.33 81.97
CA LEU A 8 -5.95 -27.74 80.88
C LEU A 8 -6.81 -26.58 80.34
N LYS A 9 -7.30 -25.68 81.24
CA LYS A 9 -8.07 -24.51 80.82
C LYS A 9 -7.23 -23.48 80.12
N LYS A 10 -5.96 -23.30 80.60
CA LYS A 10 -5.03 -22.35 79.97
C LYS A 10 -4.53 -22.84 78.59
N TYR A 11 -4.28 -24.14 78.42
CA TYR A 11 -3.91 -24.71 77.13
C TYR A 11 -5.10 -24.72 76.09
N LYS A 12 -6.33 -24.91 76.57
CA LYS A 12 -7.52 -24.80 75.73
C LYS A 12 -7.67 -23.40 75.14
N LEU A 13 -7.39 -22.36 75.91
CA LEU A 13 -7.43 -20.99 75.40
C LEU A 13 -6.35 -20.71 74.37
N VAL A 14 -5.12 -21.16 74.63
CA VAL A 14 -3.97 -21.05 73.70
C VAL A 14 -4.25 -21.80 72.40
N PHE A 15 -4.80 -23.02 72.49
CA PHE A 15 -5.18 -23.83 71.36
C PHE A 15 -6.31 -23.16 70.55
N LEU A 16 -7.29 -22.60 71.21
CA LEU A 16 -8.38 -21.88 70.56
C LEU A 16 -7.86 -20.67 69.80
N ILE A 17 -6.98 -19.88 70.39
CA ILE A 17 -6.33 -18.73 69.75
C ILE A 17 -5.50 -19.18 68.53
N ALA A 18 -4.74 -20.27 68.63
CA ALA A 18 -3.98 -20.82 67.54
C ALA A 18 -4.85 -21.27 66.37
N VAL A 19 -5.99 -21.91 66.65
CA VAL A 19 -6.95 -22.34 65.63
C VAL A 19 -7.58 -21.13 64.94
N ILE A 20 -7.97 -20.09 65.68
CA ILE A 20 -8.53 -18.85 65.11
C ILE A 20 -7.49 -18.15 64.19
N LEU A 21 -6.23 -18.12 64.61
CA LEU A 21 -5.14 -17.55 63.82
C LEU A 21 -4.92 -18.32 62.50
N ILE A 22 -4.93 -19.65 62.56
CA ILE A 22 -4.76 -20.52 61.37
C ILE A 22 -5.93 -20.35 60.44
N LEU A 23 -7.17 -20.30 60.96
CA LEU A 23 -8.38 -20.05 60.13
C LEU A 23 -8.37 -18.66 59.55
N GLY A 24 -7.90 -17.64 60.29
CA GLY A 24 -7.78 -16.27 59.78
C GLY A 24 -6.76 -16.14 58.66
N ILE A 25 -5.59 -16.75 58.83
CA ILE A 25 -4.54 -16.77 57.77
C ILE A 25 -5.02 -17.58 56.57
N GLY A 26 -5.60 -18.77 56.77
CA GLY A 26 -6.12 -19.61 55.68
C GLY A 26 -7.24 -18.93 54.91
N GLY A 27 -8.19 -18.31 55.62
CA GLY A 27 -9.27 -17.53 55.03
C GLY A 27 -8.76 -16.29 54.26
N GLY A 28 -7.72 -15.63 54.82
CA GLY A 28 -7.09 -14.49 54.16
C GLY A 28 -6.38 -14.87 52.84
N VAL A 29 -5.65 -15.99 52.85
CA VAL A 29 -4.97 -16.49 51.64
C VAL A 29 -5.99 -16.94 50.57
N ILE A 30 -7.00 -17.71 50.96
CA ILE A 30 -8.02 -18.16 50.03
C ILE A 30 -8.84 -16.95 49.50
N GLY A 31 -9.26 -16.03 50.38
CA GLY A 31 -9.94 -14.82 50.01
C GLY A 31 -9.10 -13.91 49.09
N GLY A 32 -7.80 -13.82 49.37
CA GLY A 32 -6.87 -13.08 48.52
C GLY A 32 -6.70 -13.69 47.12
N ILE A 33 -6.66 -15.02 47.00
CA ILE A 33 -6.57 -15.74 45.73
C ILE A 33 -7.89 -15.52 44.94
N VAL A 34 -9.05 -15.68 45.57
CA VAL A 34 -10.35 -15.50 44.95
C VAL A 34 -10.56 -14.04 44.56
N ALA A 35 -10.24 -13.09 45.42
CA ALA A 35 -10.35 -11.65 45.09
C ALA A 35 -9.38 -11.28 43.96
N ARG A 36 -8.14 -11.77 43.98
CA ARG A 36 -7.18 -11.51 42.95
C ARG A 36 -7.61 -12.08 41.57
N SER A 37 -8.16 -13.30 41.56
CA SER A 37 -8.72 -13.92 40.38
C SER A 37 -9.91 -13.07 39.83
N TYR A 38 -10.81 -12.69 40.71
CA TYR A 38 -12.00 -11.90 40.36
C TYR A 38 -11.63 -10.47 39.92
N PHE A 39 -10.72 -9.80 40.60
CA PHE A 39 -10.26 -8.45 40.23
C PHE A 39 -9.38 -8.45 38.98
N ILE A 40 -8.60 -9.51 38.74
CA ILE A 40 -7.83 -9.63 37.49
C ILE A 40 -8.77 -9.80 36.31
N ASP A 41 -9.75 -10.71 36.40
CA ASP A 41 -10.75 -10.89 35.36
C ASP A 41 -11.60 -9.62 35.13
N ALA A 42 -12.00 -8.95 36.21
CA ALA A 42 -12.74 -7.69 36.10
C ALA A 42 -11.90 -6.54 35.52
N SER A 43 -10.60 -6.45 35.84
CA SER A 43 -9.72 -5.42 35.25
C SER A 43 -9.40 -5.68 33.79
N TYR A 44 -9.34 -6.93 33.32
CA TYR A 44 -9.20 -7.24 31.91
C TYR A 44 -10.45 -6.91 31.11
N ASN A 45 -11.64 -7.11 31.69
CA ASN A 45 -12.89 -6.69 31.06
C ASN A 45 -13.08 -5.16 31.05
N LEU A 46 -12.48 -4.45 31.99
CA LEU A 46 -12.51 -2.97 32.05
C LEU A 46 -11.57 -2.31 31.03
N SER A 47 -10.52 -3.01 30.57
CA SER A 47 -9.59 -2.48 29.58
C SER A 47 -10.00 -2.70 28.13
N SER A 48 -11.04 -3.46 27.85
CA SER A 48 -11.63 -3.61 26.52
C SER A 48 -12.72 -2.55 26.27
N PHE A 49 -12.34 -1.30 26.19
CA PHE A 49 -13.18 -0.14 26.09
C PHE A 49 -13.99 -0.05 24.82
N GLY A 50 -15.21 -0.35 24.90
CA GLY A 50 -16.26 0.00 23.96
C GLY A 50 -17.60 -0.32 24.63
N ASN A 51 -18.26 0.64 25.27
CA ASN A 51 -19.60 0.54 25.82
C ASN A 51 -19.80 -0.49 26.95
N LEU A 52 -19.18 -0.23 28.13
CA LEU A 52 -19.59 -0.89 29.36
C LEU A 52 -20.83 -0.19 29.95
N ASP A 53 -21.99 -0.76 29.72
CA ASP A 53 -23.19 -0.38 30.41
C ASP A 53 -23.21 -1.04 31.81
N PHE A 54 -22.84 -0.29 32.82
CA PHE A 54 -22.80 -0.75 34.22
C PHE A 54 -24.21 -0.94 34.85
N SER A 55 -25.26 -0.61 34.12
CA SER A 55 -26.64 -0.61 34.71
C SER A 55 -27.30 -1.99 34.70
N GLN A 56 -26.81 -2.99 33.99
CA GLN A 56 -27.53 -4.26 33.82
C GLN A 56 -26.79 -5.54 34.27
N GLY A 57 -25.61 -5.51 34.84
CA GLY A 57 -24.99 -6.67 35.48
C GLY A 57 -24.89 -7.98 34.65
N LYS A 58 -25.07 -7.92 33.33
CA LYS A 58 -24.93 -9.08 32.42
C LYS A 58 -23.79 -8.84 31.44
N PHE A 59 -22.63 -9.31 31.80
CA PHE A 59 -21.52 -9.46 30.84
C PHE A 59 -21.89 -10.58 29.86
N LYS A 60 -22.24 -10.23 28.64
CA LYS A 60 -22.33 -11.22 27.55
C LYS A 60 -20.92 -11.59 27.15
N ASP A 61 -20.60 -12.88 27.27
CA ASP A 61 -19.39 -13.50 26.70
C ASP A 61 -19.30 -13.24 25.18
N GLN A 62 -18.65 -12.18 24.83
CA GLN A 62 -17.94 -11.99 23.57
C GLN A 62 -16.66 -11.23 23.89
N GLY A 63 -15.91 -11.82 24.82
CA GLY A 63 -14.60 -11.34 25.16
C GLY A 63 -13.64 -11.57 23.99
N ILE A 64 -13.25 -10.52 23.27
CA ILE A 64 -11.88 -10.52 22.76
C ILE A 64 -11.02 -10.49 24.01
N ILE A 65 -10.63 -11.67 24.48
CA ILE A 65 -9.61 -11.81 25.51
C ILE A 65 -8.32 -11.32 24.83
N ILE A 66 -8.03 -10.04 24.94
CA ILE A 66 -6.65 -9.56 24.76
C ILE A 66 -5.92 -10.02 26.00
N SER A 67 -5.62 -11.32 26.04
CA SER A 67 -4.90 -11.94 27.16
C SER A 67 -3.50 -11.37 27.32
N ASN A 68 -3.02 -10.57 26.35
CA ASN A 68 -1.77 -9.83 26.45
C ASN A 68 -1.71 -8.73 25.38
N ALA A 69 -1.84 -7.48 25.73
CA ALA A 69 -1.51 -6.35 24.85
C ALA A 69 -0.07 -6.49 24.30
N LYS A 70 0.84 -7.06 25.08
CA LYS A 70 2.20 -7.39 24.68
C LYS A 70 2.25 -8.42 23.54
N ASN A 71 1.36 -9.41 23.50
CA ASN A 71 1.31 -10.40 22.42
C ASN A 71 0.78 -9.81 21.11
N VAL A 72 -0.12 -8.85 21.19
CA VAL A 72 -0.62 -8.12 19.98
C VAL A 72 0.51 -7.28 19.40
N ILE A 73 1.28 -6.57 20.21
CA ILE A 73 2.43 -5.77 19.77
C ILE A 73 3.52 -6.69 19.18
N VAL A 74 3.81 -7.81 19.83
CA VAL A 74 4.78 -8.80 19.34
C VAL A 74 4.33 -9.39 18.00
N GLN A 75 3.06 -9.67 17.81
CA GLN A 75 2.53 -10.17 16.53
C GLN A 75 2.65 -9.13 15.41
N GLN A 76 2.43 -7.85 15.70
CA GLN A 76 2.59 -6.78 14.73
C GLN A 76 4.06 -6.60 14.33
N ASP A 77 4.96 -6.57 15.29
CA ASP A 77 6.40 -6.44 15.05
C ASP A 77 6.94 -7.63 14.24
N MET A 78 6.53 -8.85 14.59
CA MET A 78 6.86 -10.05 13.81
C MET A 78 6.36 -9.98 12.39
N LYS A 79 5.13 -9.45 12.16
CA LYS A 79 4.57 -9.33 10.82
C LYS A 79 5.30 -8.27 9.99
N ILE A 80 5.72 -7.17 10.60
CA ILE A 80 6.57 -6.16 9.97
C ILE A 80 7.90 -6.77 9.54
N GLU A 81 8.58 -7.49 10.45
CA GLU A 81 9.85 -8.16 10.17
C GLU A 81 9.72 -9.22 9.06
N GLU A 82 8.70 -10.07 9.12
CA GLU A 82 8.39 -11.04 8.06
C GLU A 82 8.20 -10.36 6.71
N THR A 83 7.46 -9.25 6.69
CA THR A 83 7.21 -8.50 5.47
C THR A 83 8.51 -7.89 4.93
N ILE A 84 9.33 -7.25 5.78
CA ILE A 84 10.64 -6.70 5.40
C ILE A 84 11.51 -7.79 4.76
N ASN A 85 11.64 -8.93 5.40
CA ASN A 85 12.42 -10.05 4.89
C ASN A 85 11.88 -10.56 3.55
N SER A 86 10.55 -10.69 3.46
CA SER A 86 9.87 -11.15 2.24
C SER A 86 10.05 -10.22 1.05
N VAL A 87 9.99 -8.88 1.24
CA VAL A 87 10.08 -7.92 0.13
C VAL A 87 11.53 -7.61 -0.26
N SER A 88 12.46 -7.71 0.69
CA SER A 88 13.87 -7.38 0.48
C SER A 88 14.54 -8.22 -0.60
N VAL A 89 14.09 -9.46 -0.81
CA VAL A 89 14.64 -10.35 -1.85
C VAL A 89 14.39 -9.86 -3.28
N SER A 90 13.39 -8.98 -3.46
CA SER A 90 13.06 -8.39 -4.77
C SER A 90 13.74 -7.03 -5.00
N LEU A 91 14.50 -6.52 -4.00
CA LEU A 91 15.28 -5.29 -4.14
C LEU A 91 16.58 -5.56 -4.87
N VAL A 92 17.02 -4.58 -5.66
CA VAL A 92 18.30 -4.59 -6.34
C VAL A 92 19.00 -3.24 -6.21
N GLY A 93 20.32 -3.29 -6.15
CA GLY A 93 21.16 -2.10 -6.32
C GLY A 93 21.62 -1.96 -7.77
N ILE A 94 21.65 -0.73 -8.27
CA ILE A 94 22.14 -0.41 -9.62
C ILE A 94 23.45 0.33 -9.45
N TYR A 95 24.50 -0.18 -10.09
CA TYR A 95 25.85 0.30 -9.90
C TYR A 95 26.49 0.63 -11.24
N LYS A 96 27.32 1.66 -11.25
CA LYS A 96 28.20 1.92 -12.39
C LYS A 96 29.20 0.77 -12.52
N LYS A 97 29.37 0.26 -13.73
CA LYS A 97 30.30 -0.83 -14.03
C LYS A 97 31.72 -0.50 -13.57
N GLN A 98 32.33 -1.42 -12.86
CA GLN A 98 33.72 -1.30 -12.42
C GLN A 98 34.57 -2.34 -13.14
N LYS A 99 35.83 -1.98 -13.41
CA LYS A 99 36.85 -2.93 -13.82
C LYS A 99 37.71 -3.22 -12.58
N PRO A 100 38.15 -4.48 -12.38
CA PRO A 100 39.06 -4.78 -11.29
C PRO A 100 40.32 -3.91 -11.40
N VAL A 101 40.66 -3.23 -10.30
CA VAL A 101 41.83 -2.35 -10.21
C VAL A 101 43.12 -3.19 -10.16
N GLU A 102 43.06 -4.27 -9.38
CA GLU A 102 44.14 -5.23 -9.20
C GLU A 102 43.61 -6.64 -9.46
N PRO A 103 43.56 -7.11 -10.71
CA PRO A 103 42.92 -8.39 -11.04
C PRO A 103 43.54 -9.60 -10.31
N ASN A 104 44.80 -9.52 -9.95
CA ASN A 104 45.54 -10.60 -9.27
C ASN A 104 45.44 -10.52 -7.72
N ASN A 105 44.87 -9.45 -7.18
CA ASN A 105 44.71 -9.25 -5.74
C ASN A 105 43.21 -9.17 -5.41
N ILE A 106 42.62 -10.32 -5.10
CA ILE A 106 41.19 -10.42 -4.80
C ILE A 106 40.79 -9.64 -3.54
N PHE A 107 41.74 -9.28 -2.69
CA PHE A 107 41.49 -8.51 -1.46
C PHE A 107 41.65 -6.99 -1.65
N SER A 108 41.96 -6.52 -2.86
CA SER A 108 42.05 -5.10 -3.14
C SER A 108 40.66 -4.45 -3.00
N PRO A 109 40.46 -3.39 -2.14
CA PRO A 109 39.19 -2.73 -1.96
C PRO A 109 38.56 -2.19 -3.25
N GLY A 110 39.37 -1.85 -4.24
CA GLY A 110 38.92 -1.40 -5.57
C GLY A 110 38.25 -2.48 -6.42
N ASN A 111 38.31 -3.75 -5.99
CA ASN A 111 37.67 -4.88 -6.69
C ASN A 111 36.27 -5.18 -6.20
N PHE A 112 35.71 -4.39 -5.25
CA PHE A 112 34.40 -4.64 -4.65
C PHE A 112 33.45 -3.50 -4.92
N TYR A 113 32.16 -3.85 -5.11
CA TYR A 113 31.05 -2.90 -5.02
C TYR A 113 30.66 -2.70 -3.55
N LYS A 114 30.67 -1.46 -3.06
CA LYS A 114 30.16 -1.14 -1.74
C LYS A 114 28.66 -0.90 -1.84
N ILE A 115 27.89 -1.34 -0.86
CA ILE A 115 26.42 -1.14 -0.83
C ILE A 115 26.06 0.35 -0.91
N SER A 116 26.83 1.22 -0.24
CA SER A 116 26.64 2.67 -0.23
C SER A 116 26.88 3.35 -1.58
N ASP A 117 27.61 2.70 -2.51
CA ASP A 117 28.04 3.30 -3.77
C ASP A 117 27.05 2.98 -4.91
N ALA A 118 25.85 2.48 -4.59
CA ALA A 118 24.79 2.28 -5.56
C ALA A 118 24.40 3.63 -6.19
N ALA A 119 24.39 3.70 -7.51
CA ALA A 119 23.92 4.86 -8.25
C ALA A 119 22.39 5.03 -8.11
N GLY A 120 21.69 3.94 -7.83
CA GLY A 120 20.26 3.90 -7.58
C GLY A 120 19.84 2.52 -7.13
N GLN A 121 18.55 2.37 -6.92
CA GLN A 121 17.93 1.12 -6.53
C GLN A 121 16.77 0.79 -7.46
N GLY A 122 16.37 -0.46 -7.47
CA GLY A 122 15.24 -0.92 -8.27
C GLY A 122 14.50 -2.05 -7.58
N PHE A 123 13.39 -2.41 -8.16
CA PHE A 123 12.55 -3.48 -7.68
C PHE A 123 12.19 -4.45 -8.82
N ILE A 124 12.37 -5.74 -8.58
CA ILE A 124 12.05 -6.80 -9.54
C ILE A 124 10.55 -6.92 -9.70
N ILE A 125 10.04 -6.77 -10.92
CA ILE A 125 8.61 -6.77 -11.23
C ILE A 125 8.16 -7.97 -12.06
N THR A 126 9.09 -8.68 -12.70
CA THR A 126 8.79 -9.91 -13.43
C THR A 126 9.85 -11.00 -13.18
N SER A 127 9.45 -12.25 -13.27
CA SER A 127 10.34 -13.39 -13.04
C SER A 127 11.40 -13.56 -14.14
N ASP A 128 11.19 -12.98 -15.32
CA ASP A 128 12.12 -13.02 -16.45
C ASP A 128 13.17 -11.89 -16.44
N GLY A 129 13.14 -11.00 -15.43
CA GLY A 129 14.22 -10.04 -15.20
C GLY A 129 13.90 -8.57 -15.41
N TRP A 130 12.63 -8.16 -15.56
CA TRP A 130 12.31 -6.74 -15.58
C TRP A 130 12.34 -6.14 -14.16
N ILE A 131 12.94 -4.96 -14.07
CA ILE A 131 13.18 -4.20 -12.85
C ILE A 131 12.68 -2.77 -13.09
N ILE A 132 11.92 -2.21 -12.15
CA ILE A 132 11.51 -0.82 -12.16
C ILE A 132 12.45 0.02 -11.29
N THR A 133 12.78 1.23 -11.73
CA THR A 133 13.67 2.16 -11.03
C THR A 133 13.31 3.61 -11.39
N THR A 134 13.67 4.56 -10.53
CA THR A 134 13.63 6.01 -10.84
C THR A 134 14.90 6.48 -11.53
N LEU A 135 15.97 5.66 -11.53
CA LEU A 135 17.24 6.02 -12.17
C LEU A 135 17.10 6.04 -13.69
N ALA A 136 17.38 7.18 -14.32
CA ALA A 136 17.32 7.35 -15.77
C ALA A 136 18.52 6.67 -16.46
N LEU A 137 18.26 5.58 -17.19
CA LEU A 137 19.28 4.72 -17.80
C LEU A 137 19.08 4.47 -19.30
N ASP A 138 18.07 5.06 -19.92
CA ASP A 138 17.65 4.75 -21.30
C ASP A 138 18.75 4.80 -22.36
N LYS A 139 19.75 5.69 -22.20
CA LYS A 139 20.88 5.85 -23.16
C LYS A 139 22.21 5.27 -22.68
N ILE A 140 22.34 4.98 -21.40
CA ILE A 140 23.61 4.61 -20.77
C ILE A 140 23.54 3.33 -19.95
N TYR A 141 22.46 2.55 -20.11
CA TYR A 141 22.23 1.33 -19.31
C TYR A 141 23.39 0.32 -19.41
N THR A 142 24.11 0.29 -20.53
CA THR A 142 25.27 -0.60 -20.73
C THR A 142 26.44 -0.29 -19.80
N ASP A 143 26.49 0.92 -19.23
CA ASP A 143 27.52 1.33 -18.27
C ASP A 143 27.19 0.91 -16.85
N TYR A 144 26.07 0.25 -16.65
CA TYR A 144 25.59 -0.14 -15.33
C TYR A 144 25.39 -1.64 -15.21
N VAL A 145 25.38 -2.12 -13.97
CA VAL A 145 25.08 -3.49 -13.58
C VAL A 145 24.04 -3.48 -12.48
N VAL A 146 23.29 -4.56 -12.41
CA VAL A 146 22.35 -4.83 -11.32
C VAL A 146 22.96 -5.83 -10.36
N ILE A 147 22.88 -5.55 -9.07
CA ILE A 147 23.33 -6.47 -8.01
C ILE A 147 22.10 -6.83 -7.17
N THR A 148 21.86 -8.11 -6.99
CA THR A 148 20.75 -8.67 -6.19
C THR A 148 21.16 -8.89 -4.73
N LYS A 149 20.19 -9.11 -3.84
CA LYS A 149 20.45 -9.37 -2.41
C LYS A 149 21.32 -10.62 -2.16
N ASP A 150 21.27 -11.61 -3.04
CA ASP A 150 22.15 -12.79 -3.04
C ASP A 150 23.51 -12.53 -3.67
N LYS A 151 23.87 -11.24 -3.88
CA LYS A 151 25.18 -10.75 -4.39
C LYS A 151 25.53 -11.22 -5.80
N LYS A 152 24.54 -11.58 -6.61
CA LYS A 152 24.75 -11.87 -8.02
C LYS A 152 24.75 -10.59 -8.83
N ILE A 153 25.64 -10.52 -9.83
CA ILE A 153 25.80 -9.37 -10.71
C ILE A 153 25.23 -9.70 -12.08
N TYR A 154 24.33 -8.85 -12.57
CA TYR A 154 23.69 -8.99 -13.87
C TYR A 154 24.01 -7.81 -14.77
N GLN A 155 24.22 -8.08 -16.06
CA GLN A 155 24.34 -7.04 -17.09
C GLN A 155 22.93 -6.60 -17.49
N ILE A 156 22.76 -5.30 -17.67
CA ILE A 156 21.51 -4.75 -18.21
C ILE A 156 21.57 -4.93 -19.73
N ASP A 157 20.58 -5.60 -20.30
CA ASP A 157 20.49 -5.86 -21.73
C ASP A 157 19.44 -4.96 -22.42
N LYS A 158 18.53 -4.35 -21.67
CA LYS A 158 17.51 -3.43 -22.19
C LYS A 158 17.10 -2.40 -21.15
N ALA A 159 16.82 -1.18 -21.61
CA ALA A 159 16.20 -0.14 -20.82
C ALA A 159 15.10 0.56 -21.63
N VAL A 160 13.97 0.87 -20.97
CA VAL A 160 12.82 1.56 -21.55
C VAL A 160 12.29 2.54 -20.53
N SER A 161 12.04 3.79 -20.92
CA SER A 161 11.51 4.82 -20.06
C SER A 161 10.00 4.99 -20.26
N ASP A 162 9.27 5.16 -19.17
CA ASP A 162 7.86 5.52 -19.17
C ASP A 162 7.74 7.02 -18.89
N VAL A 163 7.62 7.81 -19.95
CA VAL A 163 7.61 9.27 -19.86
C VAL A 163 6.50 9.81 -18.95
N PRO A 164 5.25 9.28 -18.98
CA PRO A 164 4.17 9.79 -18.13
C PRO A 164 4.41 9.68 -16.62
N THR A 165 5.08 8.62 -16.16
CA THR A 165 5.39 8.41 -14.74
C THR A 165 6.81 8.86 -14.38
N GLY A 166 7.71 8.97 -15.37
CA GLY A 166 9.14 9.23 -15.15
C GLY A 166 9.91 8.00 -14.67
N PHE A 167 9.29 6.81 -14.64
CA PHE A 167 9.96 5.57 -14.23
C PHE A 167 10.69 4.93 -15.40
N ASN A 168 11.74 4.20 -15.07
CA ASN A 168 12.54 3.45 -16.00
C ASN A 168 12.42 1.96 -15.71
N PHE A 169 12.33 1.19 -16.77
CA PHE A 169 12.26 -0.26 -16.74
C PHE A 169 13.54 -0.80 -17.39
N ILE A 170 14.30 -1.57 -16.63
CA ILE A 170 15.51 -2.21 -17.11
C ILE A 170 15.32 -3.73 -17.10
N HIS A 171 15.94 -4.42 -18.03
CA HIS A 171 15.88 -5.87 -18.12
C HIS A 171 17.29 -6.47 -17.94
N VAL A 172 17.34 -7.59 -17.26
CA VAL A 172 18.52 -8.42 -17.11
C VAL A 172 18.18 -9.87 -17.47
N ALA A 173 19.08 -10.59 -18.09
CA ALA A 173 18.86 -11.99 -18.44
C ALA A 173 18.87 -12.85 -17.19
N ALA A 174 17.71 -13.08 -16.61
CA ALA A 174 17.51 -13.88 -15.42
C ALA A 174 16.29 -14.79 -15.57
N LYS A 175 16.18 -15.79 -14.69
CA LYS A 175 15.04 -16.69 -14.61
C LYS A 175 14.67 -16.85 -13.13
N ASP A 176 13.37 -17.03 -12.89
CA ASP A 176 12.82 -17.34 -11.57
C ASP A 176 13.12 -16.28 -10.51
N PHE A 177 13.17 -14.99 -10.91
CA PHE A 177 13.31 -13.89 -9.97
C PHE A 177 12.10 -13.82 -9.03
N PRO A 178 12.32 -13.45 -7.74
CA PRO A 178 11.25 -13.27 -6.78
C PRO A 178 10.39 -12.05 -7.13
N VAL A 179 9.11 -12.27 -7.39
CA VAL A 179 8.14 -11.22 -7.76
C VAL A 179 7.14 -11.01 -6.64
N LYS A 180 6.71 -9.78 -6.45
CA LYS A 180 5.61 -9.43 -5.54
C LYS A 180 4.36 -9.08 -6.32
N LYS A 181 3.22 -9.39 -5.72
CA LYS A 181 1.91 -9.04 -6.27
C LYS A 181 1.70 -7.52 -6.21
N PHE A 182 1.04 -6.96 -7.21
CA PHE A 182 0.59 -5.58 -7.21
C PHE A 182 -0.77 -5.48 -6.51
N ALA A 183 -0.87 -4.57 -5.55
CA ALA A 183 -2.12 -4.27 -4.88
C ALA A 183 -3.04 -3.49 -5.82
N LYS A 184 -4.33 -3.83 -5.83
CA LYS A 184 -5.33 -3.05 -6.54
C LYS A 184 -5.75 -1.84 -5.70
N ASN A 185 -6.22 -0.77 -6.34
CA ASN A 185 -6.69 0.42 -5.62
C ASN A 185 -7.77 0.12 -4.57
N GLN A 186 -8.64 -0.86 -4.83
CA GLN A 186 -9.68 -1.30 -3.87
C GLN A 186 -9.12 -1.96 -2.59
N ASP A 187 -7.88 -2.48 -2.64
CA ASP A 187 -7.21 -3.12 -1.50
C ASP A 187 -6.48 -2.08 -0.63
N VAL A 188 -6.34 -0.83 -1.13
CA VAL A 188 -5.71 0.29 -0.44
C VAL A 188 -6.71 0.95 0.49
N LYS A 189 -6.57 0.74 1.80
CA LYS A 189 -7.48 1.28 2.82
C LYS A 189 -6.77 2.28 3.72
N THR A 190 -7.41 3.41 3.95
CA THR A 190 -6.94 4.42 4.92
C THR A 190 -6.71 3.79 6.29
N GLY A 191 -5.61 4.16 6.92
CA GLY A 191 -5.19 3.66 8.23
C GLY A 191 -4.37 2.37 8.18
N ASN A 192 -4.34 1.63 7.06
CA ASN A 192 -3.50 0.44 6.95
C ASN A 192 -2.02 0.82 6.98
N LEU A 193 -1.22 -0.01 7.65
CA LEU A 193 0.23 0.17 7.69
C LEU A 193 0.88 -0.16 6.36
N THR A 194 1.94 0.57 6.08
CA THR A 194 2.81 0.39 4.92
C THR A 194 4.25 0.25 5.33
N ILE A 195 5.01 -0.47 4.55
CA ILE A 195 6.44 -0.72 4.76
C ILE A 195 7.17 -0.38 3.47
N SER A 196 8.29 0.32 3.60
CA SER A 196 9.29 0.49 2.54
C SER A 196 10.63 0.02 3.04
N VAL A 197 11.41 -0.60 2.17
CA VAL A 197 12.79 -1.01 2.46
C VAL A 197 13.65 -0.49 1.33
N ASN A 198 14.78 0.13 1.66
CA ASN A 198 15.73 0.60 0.66
C ASN A 198 16.89 -0.40 0.46
N TRP A 199 17.71 -0.16 -0.55
CA TRP A 199 18.86 -1.01 -0.84
C TRP A 199 19.89 -1.06 0.29
N SER A 200 20.03 0.02 1.07
CA SER A 200 20.91 0.11 2.25
C SER A 200 20.35 -0.55 3.49
N GLU A 201 19.25 -1.32 3.38
CA GLU A 201 18.62 -2.09 4.45
C GLU A 201 17.92 -1.23 5.53
N LEU A 202 17.72 0.05 5.26
CA LEU A 202 16.85 0.87 6.11
C LEU A 202 15.39 0.50 5.80
N SER A 203 14.57 0.46 6.83
CA SER A 203 13.12 0.26 6.72
C SER A 203 12.36 1.46 7.24
N TRP A 204 11.24 1.77 6.61
CA TRP A 204 10.35 2.85 7.00
C TRP A 204 8.92 2.35 7.05
N VAL A 205 8.25 2.59 8.18
CA VAL A 205 6.85 2.21 8.40
C VAL A 205 6.01 3.48 8.47
N SER A 206 4.88 3.49 7.76
CA SER A 206 3.92 4.57 7.77
C SER A 206 2.50 4.00 7.69
N SER A 207 1.49 4.86 7.56
CA SER A 207 0.12 4.46 7.31
C SER A 207 -0.50 5.23 6.16
N ILE A 208 -1.48 4.61 5.49
CA ILE A 208 -2.17 5.20 4.35
C ILE A 208 -3.13 6.28 4.84
N LEU A 209 -3.02 7.50 4.32
CA LEU A 209 -4.03 8.55 4.45
C LEU A 209 -5.12 8.43 3.38
N GLY A 210 -4.79 7.95 2.21
CA GLY A 210 -5.70 7.82 1.07
C GLY A 210 -5.06 8.20 -0.24
N PHE A 211 -5.90 8.62 -1.20
CA PHE A 211 -5.44 9.12 -2.49
C PHE A 211 -5.67 10.62 -2.60
N LYS A 212 -4.72 11.31 -3.21
CA LYS A 212 -4.84 12.72 -3.57
C LYS A 212 -4.85 12.87 -5.07
N GLY A 213 -5.87 13.51 -5.60
CA GLY A 213 -5.94 13.87 -7.01
C GLY A 213 -5.01 15.03 -7.35
N LYS A 214 -4.60 15.13 -8.60
CA LYS A 214 -3.95 16.33 -9.14
C LYS A 214 -4.96 17.48 -9.13
N GLY A 215 -4.54 18.65 -8.67
CA GLY A 215 -5.39 19.83 -8.65
C GLY A 215 -5.80 20.27 -10.07
N GLY A 216 -6.95 20.92 -10.18
CA GLY A 216 -7.52 21.42 -11.43
C GLY A 216 -8.99 21.07 -11.56
N LEU A 217 -9.76 21.96 -12.24
CA LEU A 217 -11.17 21.70 -12.49
C LEU A 217 -11.33 20.56 -13.50
N THR A 218 -10.57 20.61 -14.60
CA THR A 218 -10.60 19.63 -15.68
C THR A 218 -9.38 18.72 -15.64
N GLN A 219 -9.58 17.48 -16.02
CA GLN A 219 -8.61 16.39 -16.02
C GLN A 219 -8.57 15.70 -17.37
N PRO A 220 -7.40 15.35 -17.92
CA PRO A 220 -7.32 14.53 -19.13
C PRO A 220 -7.52 13.04 -18.80
N SER A 221 -8.21 12.31 -19.67
CA SER A 221 -8.39 10.85 -19.56
C SER A 221 -7.11 10.05 -19.79
N ASP A 222 -6.12 10.68 -20.41
CA ASP A 222 -4.91 10.01 -20.90
C ASP A 222 -3.73 10.18 -19.92
N SER A 223 -3.97 10.58 -18.68
CA SER A 223 -2.93 10.68 -17.65
C SER A 223 -3.47 10.26 -16.29
N PHE A 224 -2.61 9.65 -15.48
CA PHE A 224 -2.97 9.30 -14.11
C PHE A 224 -3.33 10.53 -13.29
N PHE A 225 -4.37 10.37 -12.49
CA PHE A 225 -4.92 11.48 -11.71
C PHE A 225 -4.55 11.40 -10.24
N THR A 226 -4.44 10.20 -9.68
CA THR A 226 -4.30 10.00 -8.23
C THR A 226 -2.87 9.62 -7.83
N LYS A 227 -2.45 10.12 -6.66
CA LYS A 227 -1.23 9.69 -5.95
C LYS A 227 -1.63 9.08 -4.61
N LEU A 228 -0.91 8.07 -4.16
CA LEU A 228 -1.05 7.51 -2.83
C LEU A 228 -0.40 8.44 -1.80
N ILE A 229 -1.12 8.77 -0.73
CA ILE A 229 -0.65 9.64 0.34
C ILE A 229 -0.51 8.86 1.62
N LEU A 230 0.65 8.98 2.25
CA LEU A 230 0.93 8.42 3.57
C LEU A 230 0.87 9.48 4.67
N ASN A 231 0.76 9.03 5.89
CA ASN A 231 0.65 9.90 7.07
C ASN A 231 1.90 10.76 7.31
N ASN A 232 3.08 10.24 6.93
CA ASN A 232 4.34 10.93 7.06
C ASN A 232 4.91 11.23 5.68
N GLU A 233 5.64 12.36 5.56
CA GLU A 233 6.42 12.63 4.35
C GLU A 233 7.45 11.53 4.12
N VAL A 234 7.67 11.19 2.86
CA VAL A 234 8.66 10.18 2.49
C VAL A 234 10.07 10.71 2.76
N PRO A 235 10.87 10.05 3.62
CA PRO A 235 12.25 10.45 3.82
C PRO A 235 13.07 10.34 2.54
N GLN A 236 14.10 11.20 2.42
CA GLN A 236 14.93 11.30 1.22
C GLN A 236 15.54 9.94 0.80
N GLU A 237 15.92 9.13 1.79
CA GLU A 237 16.56 7.82 1.62
C GLU A 237 15.61 6.77 1.02
N PHE A 238 14.31 7.06 0.99
CA PHE A 238 13.27 6.18 0.46
C PHE A 238 12.75 6.60 -0.91
N LYS A 239 13.31 7.62 -1.55
CA LYS A 239 13.02 7.91 -2.95
C LYS A 239 13.49 6.76 -3.83
N GLY A 240 12.69 6.41 -4.82
CA GLY A 240 12.93 5.24 -5.67
C GLY A 240 12.65 3.89 -5.00
N THR A 241 12.06 3.86 -3.78
CA THR A 241 11.66 2.61 -3.13
C THR A 241 10.21 2.25 -3.44
N MET A 242 9.92 0.95 -3.32
CA MET A 242 8.57 0.41 -3.36
C MET A 242 7.92 0.50 -1.98
N VAL A 243 6.64 0.85 -1.95
CA VAL A 243 5.79 0.85 -0.76
C VAL A 243 4.94 -0.42 -0.77
N PHE A 244 4.91 -1.16 0.33
CA PHE A 244 4.19 -2.42 0.48
C PHE A 244 3.13 -2.35 1.58
N ASN A 245 2.11 -3.19 1.49
CA ASN A 245 1.24 -3.51 2.63
C ASN A 245 1.88 -4.60 3.50
N LEU A 246 1.25 -4.93 4.64
CA LEU A 246 1.72 -5.99 5.54
C LEU A 246 1.64 -7.40 4.96
N ALA A 247 0.93 -7.60 3.84
CA ALA A 247 0.94 -8.86 3.10
C ALA A 247 2.12 -8.98 2.13
N GLY A 248 2.90 -7.89 1.95
CA GLY A 248 4.00 -7.82 1.00
C GLY A 248 3.55 -7.51 -0.43
N ASP A 249 2.28 -7.07 -0.64
CA ASP A 249 1.84 -6.61 -1.95
C ASP A 249 2.35 -5.18 -2.20
N ALA A 250 2.83 -4.90 -3.40
CA ALA A 250 3.32 -3.60 -3.80
C ALA A 250 2.15 -2.62 -4.00
N LEU A 251 2.12 -1.54 -3.23
CA LEU A 251 1.10 -0.49 -3.26
C LEU A 251 1.44 0.61 -4.25
N GLY A 252 2.70 1.01 -4.31
CA GLY A 252 3.16 2.12 -5.12
C GLY A 252 4.67 2.28 -5.11
N LEU A 253 5.18 3.06 -6.06
CA LEU A 253 6.60 3.42 -6.16
C LEU A 253 6.78 4.90 -5.83
N VAL A 254 7.75 5.20 -4.98
CA VAL A 254 8.12 6.58 -4.61
C VAL A 254 8.93 7.20 -5.76
N ASP A 255 8.48 8.33 -6.28
CA ASP A 255 9.21 9.08 -7.30
C ASP A 255 10.31 9.99 -6.70
N GLU A 256 11.06 10.67 -7.56
CA GLU A 256 12.13 11.60 -7.15
C GLU A 256 11.63 12.83 -6.37
N LYS A 257 10.33 13.12 -6.42
CA LYS A 257 9.70 14.20 -5.67
C LYS A 257 9.21 13.74 -4.29
N GLY A 258 9.23 12.43 -4.02
CA GLY A 258 8.65 11.83 -2.83
C GLY A 258 7.14 11.59 -2.94
N GLU A 259 6.56 11.71 -4.14
CA GLU A 259 5.18 11.33 -4.41
C GLU A 259 5.10 9.82 -4.70
N ILE A 260 4.00 9.18 -4.33
CA ILE A 260 3.85 7.75 -4.50
C ILE A 260 2.88 7.46 -5.65
N GLU A 261 3.42 6.92 -6.74
CA GLU A 261 2.63 6.44 -7.87
C GLU A 261 2.03 5.07 -7.54
N PRO A 262 0.71 4.90 -7.55
CA PRO A 262 0.08 3.60 -7.29
C PRO A 262 0.51 2.54 -8.29
N MET A 263 0.78 1.31 -7.82
CA MET A 263 1.15 0.19 -8.71
C MET A 263 0.05 -0.19 -9.69
N ALA A 264 -1.22 0.05 -9.36
CA ALA A 264 -2.33 -0.16 -10.29
C ALA A 264 -2.18 0.64 -11.60
N HIS A 265 -1.52 1.80 -11.55
CA HIS A 265 -1.23 2.62 -12.74
C HIS A 265 -0.14 2.03 -13.65
N LEU A 266 0.64 1.10 -13.14
CA LEU A 266 1.75 0.48 -13.86
C LEU A 266 1.42 -0.92 -14.37
N GLU A 267 0.27 -1.49 -13.98
CA GLU A 267 -0.11 -2.86 -14.34
C GLU A 267 -0.16 -3.05 -15.87
N ALA A 268 -0.80 -2.13 -16.60
CA ALA A 268 -0.88 -2.18 -18.05
C ALA A 268 0.51 -2.06 -18.72
N VAL A 269 1.38 -1.21 -18.18
CA VAL A 269 2.77 -1.05 -18.65
C VAL A 269 3.57 -2.33 -18.44
N VAL A 270 3.50 -2.92 -17.25
CA VAL A 270 4.20 -4.17 -16.94
C VAL A 270 3.71 -5.31 -17.84
N ASN A 271 2.39 -5.41 -18.06
CA ASN A 271 1.82 -6.38 -18.98
C ASN A 271 2.29 -6.18 -20.43
N SER A 272 2.38 -4.92 -20.88
CA SER A 272 2.89 -4.57 -22.21
C SER A 272 4.38 -4.92 -22.35
N LEU A 273 5.20 -4.62 -21.35
CA LEU A 273 6.61 -5.00 -21.32
C LEU A 273 6.79 -6.53 -21.34
N PHE A 274 5.99 -7.26 -20.56
CA PHE A 274 6.05 -8.71 -20.52
C PHE A 274 5.71 -9.34 -21.87
N LYS A 275 4.63 -8.88 -22.51
CA LYS A 275 4.16 -9.43 -23.80
C LYS A 275 4.98 -8.94 -24.99
N ASN A 276 5.19 -7.64 -25.10
CA ASN A 276 5.64 -6.97 -26.31
C ASN A 276 7.06 -6.40 -26.21
N LYS A 277 7.65 -6.38 -24.99
CA LYS A 277 8.96 -5.78 -24.69
C LYS A 277 9.04 -4.27 -24.99
N ILE A 278 7.88 -3.59 -25.08
CA ILE A 278 7.74 -2.14 -25.28
C ILE A 278 6.66 -1.60 -24.33
N ILE A 279 6.72 -0.31 -24.04
CA ILE A 279 5.68 0.38 -23.28
C ILE A 279 4.66 0.96 -24.26
N THR A 280 3.39 0.60 -24.09
CA THR A 280 2.26 1.23 -24.77
C THR A 280 1.23 1.68 -23.73
N ARG A 281 0.62 2.85 -23.95
CA ARG A 281 -0.41 3.38 -23.08
C ARG A 281 -1.69 3.65 -23.85
N PRO A 282 -2.85 3.27 -23.29
CA PRO A 282 -4.13 3.54 -23.95
C PRO A 282 -4.46 5.04 -23.92
N SER A 283 -5.22 5.48 -24.91
CA SER A 283 -5.75 6.83 -25.03
C SER A 283 -7.24 6.79 -25.33
N LEU A 284 -8.03 7.59 -24.60
CA LEU A 284 -9.43 7.89 -24.91
C LEU A 284 -9.53 9.28 -25.55
N GLY A 285 -8.79 10.26 -25.05
CA GLY A 285 -8.65 11.57 -25.62
C GLY A 285 -9.73 12.58 -25.22
N VAL A 286 -10.25 12.52 -24.00
CA VAL A 286 -11.19 13.50 -23.44
C VAL A 286 -10.58 14.29 -22.29
N ASN A 287 -11.01 15.54 -22.12
CA ASN A 287 -10.88 16.29 -20.87
C ASN A 287 -12.25 16.31 -20.17
N TYR A 288 -12.25 16.19 -18.85
CA TYR A 288 -13.49 16.01 -18.09
C TYR A 288 -13.41 16.65 -16.69
N ILE A 289 -14.58 16.86 -16.10
CA ILE A 289 -14.75 17.24 -14.68
C ILE A 289 -15.37 16.03 -13.96
N ASN A 290 -14.77 15.59 -12.85
CA ASN A 290 -15.34 14.52 -12.03
C ASN A 290 -16.43 15.10 -11.11
N LEU A 291 -17.70 14.80 -11.44
CA LEU A 291 -18.87 15.37 -10.75
C LEU A 291 -18.95 14.94 -9.28
N ALA A 292 -18.43 13.77 -8.93
CA ALA A 292 -18.41 13.28 -7.54
C ALA A 292 -17.52 14.15 -6.61
N SER A 293 -16.67 15.01 -7.17
CA SER A 293 -15.78 15.91 -6.43
C SER A 293 -16.32 17.32 -6.25
N PHE A 294 -17.53 17.61 -6.76
CA PHE A 294 -18.13 18.95 -6.76
C PHE A 294 -19.53 18.95 -6.20
N VAL A 295 -19.95 20.08 -5.68
CA VAL A 295 -21.30 20.35 -5.19
C VAL A 295 -21.82 21.54 -5.96
N ALA A 296 -23.05 21.46 -6.48
CA ALA A 296 -23.66 22.56 -7.20
C ALA A 296 -23.90 23.76 -6.26
N VAL A 297 -23.63 24.96 -6.75
CA VAL A 297 -23.72 26.21 -5.97
C VAL A 297 -25.16 26.49 -5.50
N ASP A 298 -26.15 26.09 -6.29
CA ASP A 298 -27.58 26.25 -5.99
C ASP A 298 -28.14 25.18 -5.03
N GLY A 299 -27.31 24.22 -4.58
CA GLY A 299 -27.71 23.12 -3.73
C GLY A 299 -28.61 22.08 -4.38
N GLN A 300 -28.94 22.21 -5.67
CA GLN A 300 -29.77 21.26 -6.43
C GLN A 300 -28.96 20.07 -6.94
N ASN A 301 -28.37 19.30 -6.01
CA ASN A 301 -27.40 18.22 -6.34
C ASN A 301 -28.03 16.91 -6.83
N ASN A 302 -29.32 16.86 -7.13
CA ASN A 302 -30.03 15.60 -7.34
C ASN A 302 -29.61 14.80 -8.59
N TYR A 303 -28.85 15.39 -9.52
CA TYR A 303 -28.48 14.74 -10.77
C TYR A 303 -26.96 14.46 -10.94
N TRP A 304 -26.11 15.03 -10.09
CA TRP A 304 -24.66 15.12 -10.39
C TRP A 304 -23.75 14.45 -9.34
N GLN A 305 -24.24 13.45 -8.62
CA GLN A 305 -23.43 12.81 -7.58
C GLN A 305 -22.43 11.76 -8.09
N LYS A 306 -22.57 11.36 -9.37
CA LYS A 306 -21.75 10.30 -9.98
C LYS A 306 -21.44 10.64 -11.43
N GLY A 307 -20.33 10.09 -11.92
CA GLY A 307 -19.91 10.25 -13.30
C GLY A 307 -18.97 11.43 -13.52
N VAL A 308 -18.62 11.62 -14.77
CA VAL A 308 -17.73 12.68 -15.24
C VAL A 308 -18.36 13.38 -16.43
N ILE A 309 -18.34 14.71 -16.48
CA ILE A 309 -18.81 15.48 -17.62
C ILE A 309 -17.62 15.83 -18.52
N ILE A 310 -17.74 15.55 -19.83
CA ILE A 310 -16.74 15.97 -20.82
C ILE A 310 -16.78 17.49 -20.93
N TYR A 311 -15.67 18.14 -20.65
CA TYR A 311 -15.57 19.60 -20.61
C TYR A 311 -14.19 20.07 -21.08
N LYS A 312 -14.17 21.25 -21.69
CA LYS A 312 -12.94 21.86 -22.21
C LYS A 312 -11.94 22.22 -21.11
N ASP A 313 -10.67 22.00 -21.40
CA ASP A 313 -9.55 22.44 -20.59
C ASP A 313 -9.28 23.95 -20.75
N GLN A 314 -8.22 24.44 -20.12
CA GLN A 314 -7.80 25.84 -20.24
C GLN A 314 -7.42 26.26 -21.66
N LYS A 315 -7.14 25.31 -22.57
CA LYS A 315 -6.85 25.56 -23.98
C LYS A 315 -8.09 25.47 -24.87
N GLY A 316 -9.27 25.25 -24.29
CA GLY A 316 -10.54 25.14 -25.00
C GLY A 316 -10.78 23.77 -25.65
N VAL A 317 -10.04 22.72 -25.27
CA VAL A 317 -10.16 21.38 -25.85
C VAL A 317 -10.94 20.50 -24.90
N ALA A 318 -12.12 20.03 -25.31
CA ALA A 318 -12.88 18.99 -24.57
C ALA A 318 -12.52 17.58 -25.06
N ILE A 319 -12.41 17.41 -26.37
CA ILE A 319 -12.07 16.13 -27.02
C ILE A 319 -10.94 16.39 -28.02
N LYS A 320 -9.89 15.56 -27.94
CA LYS A 320 -8.77 15.65 -28.90
C LYS A 320 -9.22 15.19 -30.29
N LYS A 321 -9.00 16.01 -31.29
CA LYS A 321 -9.35 15.70 -32.69
C LYS A 321 -8.63 14.41 -33.14
N GLY A 322 -9.37 13.49 -33.75
CA GLY A 322 -8.88 12.20 -34.24
C GLY A 322 -8.65 11.17 -33.13
N SER A 323 -8.96 11.49 -31.88
CA SER A 323 -8.90 10.54 -30.75
C SER A 323 -9.96 9.43 -30.85
N PRO A 324 -9.87 8.36 -30.08
CA PRO A 324 -10.93 7.36 -29.95
C PRO A 324 -12.29 7.96 -29.57
N ALA A 325 -12.31 8.91 -28.65
CA ALA A 325 -13.53 9.60 -28.24
C ALA A 325 -14.18 10.38 -29.38
N ASP A 326 -13.37 11.11 -30.18
CA ASP A 326 -13.81 11.84 -31.35
C ASP A 326 -14.41 10.89 -32.42
N LYS A 327 -13.71 9.78 -32.69
CA LYS A 327 -14.18 8.75 -33.64
C LYS A 327 -15.46 8.06 -33.20
N ALA A 328 -15.64 7.88 -31.88
CA ALA A 328 -16.85 7.30 -31.31
C ALA A 328 -18.01 8.26 -31.20
N GLY A 329 -17.84 9.55 -31.58
CA GLY A 329 -18.88 10.57 -31.57
C GLY A 329 -19.27 11.06 -30.17
N LEU A 330 -18.34 11.03 -29.21
CA LEU A 330 -18.53 11.72 -27.95
C LEU A 330 -18.52 13.23 -28.18
N LEU A 331 -19.23 13.96 -27.33
CA LEU A 331 -19.38 15.41 -27.44
C LEU A 331 -19.09 16.10 -26.10
N GLU A 332 -18.70 17.39 -26.16
CA GLU A 332 -18.67 18.24 -24.97
C GLU A 332 -20.06 18.28 -24.33
N GLY A 333 -20.16 18.12 -23.03
CA GLY A 333 -21.40 18.05 -22.28
C GLY A 333 -21.92 16.62 -22.03
N ASP A 334 -21.40 15.61 -22.71
CA ASP A 334 -21.74 14.21 -22.37
C ASP A 334 -21.29 13.89 -20.93
N ILE A 335 -22.14 13.18 -20.22
CA ILE A 335 -21.82 12.71 -18.88
C ILE A 335 -21.59 11.21 -18.93
N ILE A 336 -20.35 10.77 -18.73
CA ILE A 336 -20.00 9.36 -18.65
C ILE A 336 -20.27 8.88 -17.24
N ILE A 337 -21.16 7.91 -17.06
CA ILE A 337 -21.56 7.38 -15.75
C ILE A 337 -20.91 6.03 -15.42
N SER A 338 -20.54 5.25 -16.43
CA SER A 338 -19.80 4.00 -16.22
C SER A 338 -18.96 3.60 -17.44
N ILE A 339 -17.98 2.73 -17.18
CA ILE A 339 -17.14 2.04 -18.18
C ILE A 339 -17.24 0.54 -17.89
N ASN A 340 -17.68 -0.28 -18.87
CA ASN A 340 -17.78 -1.74 -18.74
C ASN A 340 -18.43 -2.16 -17.41
N ASN A 341 -19.55 -1.53 -17.04
CA ASN A 341 -20.29 -1.74 -15.79
C ASN A 341 -19.59 -1.25 -14.50
N VAL A 342 -18.43 -0.60 -14.58
CA VAL A 342 -17.80 0.06 -13.44
C VAL A 342 -18.31 1.50 -13.37
N ASN A 343 -19.05 1.82 -12.31
CA ASN A 343 -19.55 3.18 -12.11
C ASN A 343 -18.39 4.13 -11.80
N LEU A 344 -18.46 5.33 -12.43
CA LEU A 344 -17.52 6.41 -12.14
C LEU A 344 -17.99 7.18 -10.90
N ASP A 345 -17.08 7.33 -9.96
CA ASP A 345 -17.32 7.99 -8.68
C ASP A 345 -16.04 8.65 -8.16
N LYS A 346 -15.98 8.91 -6.86
CA LYS A 346 -14.81 9.52 -6.22
C LYS A 346 -13.60 8.60 -6.15
N VAL A 347 -13.82 7.29 -6.12
CA VAL A 347 -12.78 6.24 -6.04
C VAL A 347 -12.41 5.75 -7.43
N ASN A 348 -13.41 5.52 -8.27
CA ASN A 348 -13.27 4.99 -9.63
C ASN A 348 -13.16 6.17 -10.61
N ASN A 349 -11.96 6.68 -10.78
CA ASN A 349 -11.70 7.82 -11.67
C ASN A 349 -11.58 7.36 -13.13
N LEU A 350 -12.14 8.14 -14.08
CA LEU A 350 -12.11 7.83 -15.52
C LEU A 350 -10.68 7.57 -16.02
N ALA A 351 -9.75 8.45 -15.70
CA ALA A 351 -8.38 8.34 -16.19
C ALA A 351 -7.69 7.05 -15.67
N ASP A 352 -7.83 6.77 -14.37
CA ASP A 352 -7.20 5.60 -13.75
C ASP A 352 -7.78 4.29 -14.34
N ILE A 353 -9.10 4.25 -14.62
CA ILE A 353 -9.74 3.10 -15.26
C ILE A 353 -9.25 2.95 -16.71
N VAL A 354 -9.23 4.04 -17.50
CA VAL A 354 -8.77 3.99 -18.90
C VAL A 354 -7.32 3.51 -18.97
N GLN A 355 -6.46 3.97 -18.08
CA GLN A 355 -5.04 3.56 -18.04
C GLN A 355 -4.82 2.10 -17.59
N GLY A 356 -5.83 1.44 -17.05
CA GLY A 356 -5.82 0.00 -16.72
C GLY A 356 -6.09 -0.93 -17.92
N TYR A 357 -6.56 -0.39 -19.06
CA TYR A 357 -6.80 -1.15 -20.29
C TYR A 357 -5.55 -1.22 -21.18
N ALA A 358 -5.62 -2.06 -22.20
CA ALA A 358 -4.60 -2.13 -23.25
C ALA A 358 -5.00 -1.26 -24.47
N VAL A 359 -4.00 -0.89 -25.28
CA VAL A 359 -4.22 -0.30 -26.60
C VAL A 359 -4.99 -1.28 -27.48
N GLY A 360 -6.07 -0.80 -28.11
CA GLY A 360 -6.96 -1.61 -28.94
C GLY A 360 -8.12 -2.27 -28.21
N ASP A 361 -8.17 -2.18 -26.87
CA ASP A 361 -9.31 -2.70 -26.12
C ASP A 361 -10.60 -1.94 -26.46
N LYS A 362 -11.70 -2.68 -26.53
CA LYS A 362 -13.05 -2.16 -26.66
C LYS A 362 -13.65 -1.90 -25.30
N ILE A 363 -14.12 -0.69 -25.08
CA ILE A 363 -14.83 -0.29 -23.86
C ILE A 363 -16.23 0.21 -24.20
N ASN A 364 -17.20 -0.10 -23.36
CA ASN A 364 -18.56 0.41 -23.43
C ASN A 364 -18.73 1.52 -22.41
N LEU A 365 -18.96 2.73 -22.89
CA LEU A 365 -19.27 3.88 -22.06
C LEU A 365 -20.78 4.05 -21.97
N VAL A 366 -21.34 4.08 -20.77
CA VAL A 366 -22.71 4.52 -20.56
C VAL A 366 -22.66 6.01 -20.33
N ILE A 367 -23.31 6.77 -21.21
CA ILE A 367 -23.33 8.23 -21.17
C ILE A 367 -24.75 8.76 -21.03
N ILE A 368 -24.90 9.96 -20.48
CA ILE A 368 -26.12 10.76 -20.53
C ILE A 368 -25.88 11.92 -21.50
N ARG A 369 -26.70 12.00 -22.56
CA ARG A 369 -26.73 13.10 -23.51
C ARG A 369 -28.18 13.56 -23.70
N ASP A 370 -28.45 14.84 -23.50
CA ASP A 370 -29.81 15.43 -23.59
C ASP A 370 -30.80 14.72 -22.67
N SER A 371 -30.36 14.37 -21.45
CA SER A 371 -31.14 13.62 -20.45
C SER A 371 -31.52 12.18 -20.85
N VAL A 372 -30.92 11.65 -21.94
CA VAL A 372 -31.13 10.28 -22.42
C VAL A 372 -29.86 9.46 -22.21
N GLU A 373 -30.02 8.29 -21.61
CA GLU A 373 -28.94 7.33 -21.48
C GLU A 373 -28.64 6.64 -22.80
N LYS A 374 -27.37 6.55 -23.14
CA LYS A 374 -26.87 5.92 -24.36
C LYS A 374 -25.62 5.09 -24.05
N VAL A 375 -25.43 4.00 -24.80
CA VAL A 375 -24.20 3.22 -24.75
C VAL A 375 -23.36 3.56 -25.98
N VAL A 376 -22.10 3.92 -25.75
CA VAL A 376 -21.14 4.23 -26.80
C VAL A 376 -19.96 3.26 -26.69
N GLU A 377 -19.73 2.47 -27.74
CA GLU A 377 -18.54 1.62 -27.87
C GLU A 377 -17.35 2.46 -28.34
N VAL A 378 -16.22 2.35 -27.65
CA VAL A 378 -14.97 3.03 -28.00
C VAL A 378 -13.85 2.01 -28.06
N ILE A 379 -13.02 2.09 -29.11
CA ILE A 379 -11.77 1.33 -29.22
C ILE A 379 -10.64 2.25 -28.79
N LEU A 380 -9.95 1.90 -27.70
CA LEU A 380 -8.85 2.70 -27.16
C LEU A 380 -7.67 2.77 -28.14
N GLY A 381 -7.15 3.96 -28.35
CA GLY A 381 -5.96 4.21 -29.17
C GLY A 381 -4.68 4.13 -28.37
N GLU A 382 -3.57 4.41 -29.02
CA GLU A 382 -2.27 4.57 -28.37
C GLU A 382 -1.98 6.05 -28.10
N GLN A 383 -1.42 6.35 -26.93
CA GLN A 383 -0.90 7.69 -26.63
C GLN A 383 0.30 7.97 -27.54
N LYS A 384 0.29 9.14 -28.18
CA LYS A 384 1.38 9.63 -29.04
C LYS A 384 2.23 10.64 -28.28
#